data_bf3851d4cdf75b92899a481c416c54be
#
_entry.id   bf3851d4cdf75b92899a481c416c54be
#
_cell.length_a   1.000
_cell.length_b   1.000
_cell.length_c   1.000
_cell.angle_alpha   90.00
_cell.angle_beta   90.00
_cell.angle_gamma   90.00
#
_symmetry.space_group_name_H-M   'P 1'
#
loop_
_entity.id
_entity.type
_entity.pdbx_description
1 polymer ?
#
loop_
_entity_poly.entity_id
_entity_poly.type
_entity_poly.pdbx_seq_one_letter_code
_entity_poly.pdbx_strand_id
1 'polypeptide(L)'
;MKTAPAEDTRWLTDEEQRTWRAYMHAVTLLEDHLDRQLQRDAGMPHVYYGLLVQLAEAPRRRLRMTELAIGAKITRSRLSHAVARLEKNGWVRREDCPSDKRGQLAVLTDEGYEVLARTAPGHVAAVRQALFDRLTPEQQKSLGEIMSLIAEGLQPKEAGADLPCRSRPRAAGHPPGRGASGSPGR
;
A
#
# COMPACT_ATOMS: atom_id res chain seq x y z
N MET A 1 -24.41 27.75 -7.34
CA MET A 1 -24.96 27.43 -8.67
C MET A 1 -25.32 25.95 -8.65
N LYS A 2 -26.62 25.58 -8.58
CA LYS A 2 -27.08 24.20 -8.71
C LYS A 2 -27.04 23.87 -10.20
N THR A 3 -26.09 23.09 -10.64
CA THR A 3 -26.13 22.46 -11.98
C THR A 3 -27.28 21.46 -11.98
N ALA A 4 -28.25 21.68 -12.86
CA ALA A 4 -29.31 20.70 -13.10
C ALA A 4 -28.68 19.35 -13.47
N PRO A 5 -29.21 18.21 -13.00
CA PRO A 5 -28.73 16.91 -13.43
C PRO A 5 -28.93 16.81 -14.94
N ALA A 6 -27.91 16.32 -15.66
CA ALA A 6 -28.01 16.02 -17.08
C ALA A 6 -29.17 15.04 -17.27
N GLU A 7 -30.08 15.30 -18.21
CA GLU A 7 -31.29 14.53 -18.51
C GLU A 7 -31.00 13.03 -18.83
N ASP A 8 -29.75 12.64 -19.00
CA ASP A 8 -29.30 11.30 -19.37
C ASP A 8 -28.43 10.61 -18.28
N THR A 9 -28.61 10.99 -17.01
CA THR A 9 -27.85 10.36 -15.91
C THR A 9 -28.43 8.99 -15.58
N ARG A 10 -27.66 7.91 -15.85
CA ARG A 10 -28.00 6.57 -15.36
C ARG A 10 -27.72 6.48 -13.84
N TRP A 11 -28.76 6.66 -13.06
CA TRP A 11 -28.70 6.52 -11.60
C TRP A 11 -28.48 5.07 -11.18
N LEU A 12 -27.85 4.88 -10.01
CA LEU A 12 -27.72 3.56 -9.40
C LEU A 12 -29.11 3.02 -9.03
N THR A 13 -29.33 1.75 -9.32
CA THR A 13 -30.48 1.00 -8.80
C THR A 13 -30.39 0.86 -7.28
N ASP A 14 -31.47 0.47 -6.63
CA ASP A 14 -31.49 0.24 -5.17
C ASP A 14 -30.49 -0.85 -4.75
N GLU A 15 -30.28 -1.86 -5.58
CA GLU A 15 -29.31 -2.93 -5.34
C GLU A 15 -27.87 -2.43 -5.48
N GLU A 16 -27.57 -1.68 -6.54
CA GLU A 16 -26.26 -1.04 -6.74
C GLU A 16 -25.96 -0.06 -5.61
N GLN A 17 -26.95 0.70 -5.12
CA GLN A 17 -26.79 1.59 -3.98
C GLN A 17 -26.49 0.84 -2.68
N ARG A 18 -27.17 -0.28 -2.42
CA ARG A 18 -26.90 -1.12 -1.23
C ARG A 18 -25.47 -1.65 -1.28
N THR A 19 -25.06 -2.20 -2.43
CA THR A 19 -23.72 -2.72 -2.65
C THR A 19 -22.67 -1.64 -2.47
N TRP A 20 -22.86 -0.46 -3.06
CA TRP A 20 -21.96 0.68 -2.93
C TRP A 20 -21.78 1.10 -1.46
N ARG A 21 -22.89 1.23 -0.72
CA ARG A 21 -22.84 1.63 0.69
C ARG A 21 -22.13 0.57 1.54
N ALA A 22 -22.41 -0.72 1.31
CA ALA A 22 -21.76 -1.82 2.01
C ALA A 22 -20.24 -1.83 1.76
N TYR A 23 -19.84 -1.66 0.50
CA TYR A 23 -18.42 -1.55 0.10
C TYR A 23 -17.73 -0.38 0.82
N MET A 24 -18.28 0.84 0.71
CA MET A 24 -17.69 2.03 1.32
C MET A 24 -17.59 1.91 2.84
N HIS A 25 -18.62 1.35 3.48
CA HIS A 25 -18.62 1.14 4.92
C HIS A 25 -17.55 0.12 5.34
N ALA A 26 -17.47 -1.02 4.65
CA ALA A 26 -16.49 -2.06 4.95
C ALA A 26 -15.05 -1.57 4.77
N VAL A 27 -14.74 -0.86 3.67
CA VAL A 27 -13.42 -0.30 3.41
C VAL A 27 -13.02 0.70 4.49
N THR A 28 -13.93 1.62 4.86
CA THR A 28 -13.67 2.61 5.91
C THR A 28 -13.37 1.96 7.26
N LEU A 29 -14.16 0.95 7.65
CA LEU A 29 -13.94 0.23 8.91
C LEU A 29 -12.62 -0.56 8.90
N LEU A 30 -12.28 -1.18 7.77
CA LEU A 30 -11.04 -1.93 7.62
C LEU A 30 -9.82 -1.03 7.74
N GLU A 31 -9.80 0.09 7.01
CA GLU A 31 -8.71 1.07 7.06
C GLU A 31 -8.51 1.61 8.48
N ASP A 32 -9.58 1.99 9.16
CA ASP A 32 -9.55 2.48 10.53
C ASP A 32 -9.07 1.41 11.53
N HIS A 33 -9.48 0.14 11.34
CA HIS A 33 -9.02 -0.98 12.16
C HIS A 33 -7.51 -1.20 12.02
N LEU A 34 -7.00 -1.22 10.79
CA LEU A 34 -5.58 -1.44 10.50
C LEU A 34 -4.72 -0.25 10.94
N ASP A 35 -5.20 0.98 10.78
CA ASP A 35 -4.49 2.17 11.28
C ASP A 35 -4.37 2.13 12.81
N ARG A 36 -5.46 1.85 13.53
CA ARG A 36 -5.42 1.69 14.99
C ARG A 36 -4.48 0.56 15.44
N GLN A 37 -4.44 -0.55 14.72
CA GLN A 37 -3.51 -1.64 15.02
C GLN A 37 -2.06 -1.16 14.91
N LEU A 38 -1.68 -0.53 13.79
CA LEU A 38 -0.33 -0.06 13.56
C LEU A 38 0.08 1.07 14.53
N GLN A 39 -0.85 1.94 14.89
CA GLN A 39 -0.60 2.97 15.91
C GLN A 39 -0.28 2.35 17.28
N ARG A 40 -1.01 1.30 17.70
CA ARG A 40 -0.75 0.63 18.98
C ARG A 40 0.56 -0.15 18.98
N ASP A 41 0.83 -0.89 17.91
CA ASP A 41 1.90 -1.89 17.87
C ASP A 41 3.24 -1.30 17.44
N ALA A 42 3.24 -0.22 16.68
CA ALA A 42 4.44 0.36 16.10
C ALA A 42 4.48 1.91 16.16
N GLY A 43 3.46 2.55 16.72
CA GLY A 43 3.40 4.01 16.82
C GLY A 43 3.36 4.72 15.47
N MET A 44 2.91 4.04 14.41
CA MET A 44 2.90 4.61 13.05
C MET A 44 1.52 4.52 12.38
N PRO A 45 1.12 5.54 11.59
CA PRO A 45 -0.06 5.47 10.72
C PRO A 45 0.08 4.38 9.65
N HIS A 46 -1.06 3.80 9.22
CA HIS A 46 -1.10 2.79 8.16
C HIS A 46 -0.43 3.27 6.86
N VAL A 47 -0.60 4.54 6.50
CA VAL A 47 0.08 5.11 5.32
C VAL A 47 1.61 5.05 5.42
N TYR A 48 2.19 5.20 6.61
CA TYR A 48 3.65 5.11 6.78
C TYR A 48 4.14 3.67 6.63
N TYR A 49 3.41 2.71 7.19
CA TYR A 49 3.68 1.30 6.97
C TYR A 49 3.67 0.96 5.48
N GLY A 50 2.66 1.40 4.73
CA GLY A 50 2.57 1.22 3.28
C GLY A 50 3.74 1.83 2.50
N LEU A 51 4.27 2.99 2.94
CA LEU A 51 5.47 3.59 2.35
C LEU A 51 6.73 2.75 2.60
N LEU A 52 6.89 2.22 3.82
CA LEU A 52 8.02 1.33 4.16
C LEU A 52 7.95 0.02 3.35
N VAL A 53 6.76 -0.56 3.16
CA VAL A 53 6.55 -1.75 2.32
C VAL A 53 6.98 -1.47 0.88
N GLN A 54 6.49 -0.38 0.27
CA GLN A 54 6.86 -0.02 -1.12
C GLN A 54 8.36 0.17 -1.29
N LEU A 55 9.02 0.79 -0.31
CA LEU A 55 10.48 0.95 -0.33
C LEU A 55 11.21 -0.37 -0.14
N ALA A 56 10.72 -1.27 0.72
CA ALA A 56 11.33 -2.57 0.96
C ALA A 56 11.27 -3.48 -0.27
N GLU A 57 10.18 -3.38 -1.06
CA GLU A 57 9.97 -4.15 -2.29
C GLU A 57 10.69 -3.55 -3.50
N ALA A 58 11.11 -2.29 -3.41
CA ALA A 58 11.77 -1.60 -4.50
C ALA A 58 13.23 -2.06 -4.70
N PRO A 59 13.77 -2.01 -5.93
CA PRO A 59 15.18 -2.30 -6.19
C PRO A 59 16.10 -1.46 -5.31
N ARG A 60 17.01 -2.12 -4.61
CA ARG A 60 17.96 -1.47 -3.67
C ARG A 60 17.25 -0.66 -2.57
N ARG A 61 16.00 -1.00 -2.23
CA ARG A 61 15.17 -0.35 -1.21
C ARG A 61 15.04 1.17 -1.41
N ARG A 62 14.92 1.65 -2.66
CA ARG A 62 14.82 3.07 -2.97
C ARG A 62 13.82 3.34 -4.11
N LEU A 63 13.13 4.46 -4.03
CA LEU A 63 12.21 4.98 -5.06
C LEU A 63 12.38 6.49 -5.20
N ARG A 64 12.10 7.02 -6.39
CA ARG A 64 11.93 8.46 -6.56
C ARG A 64 10.73 8.94 -5.74
N MET A 65 10.83 10.12 -5.15
CA MET A 65 9.72 10.72 -4.40
C MET A 65 8.43 10.80 -5.23
N THR A 66 8.54 11.03 -6.53
CA THR A 66 7.39 11.04 -7.43
C THR A 66 6.77 9.66 -7.63
N GLU A 67 7.58 8.62 -7.79
CA GLU A 67 7.12 7.23 -7.93
C GLU A 67 6.45 6.75 -6.64
N LEU A 68 7.05 7.06 -5.49
CA LEU A 68 6.51 6.71 -4.18
C LEU A 68 5.16 7.40 -3.92
N ALA A 69 5.00 8.68 -4.34
CA ALA A 69 3.72 9.40 -4.23
C ALA A 69 2.62 8.77 -5.09
N ILE A 70 2.98 8.39 -6.34
CA ILE A 70 2.06 7.73 -7.26
C ILE A 70 1.66 6.35 -6.72
N GLY A 71 2.62 5.56 -6.26
CA GLY A 71 2.36 4.23 -5.69
C GLY A 71 1.47 4.29 -4.45
N ALA A 72 1.71 5.24 -3.55
CA ALA A 72 0.91 5.45 -2.35
C ALA A 72 -0.44 6.17 -2.59
N LYS A 73 -0.71 6.63 -3.82
CA LYS A 73 -1.92 7.40 -4.18
C LYS A 73 -2.13 8.66 -3.31
N ILE A 74 -1.05 9.31 -2.92
CA ILE A 74 -1.08 10.55 -2.12
C ILE A 74 -0.41 11.71 -2.87
N THR A 75 -0.73 12.95 -2.47
CA THR A 75 -0.12 14.14 -3.06
C THR A 75 1.37 14.25 -2.70
N ARG A 76 2.15 14.92 -3.54
CA ARG A 76 3.58 15.19 -3.27
C ARG A 76 3.80 15.89 -1.92
N SER A 77 2.93 16.82 -1.55
CA SER A 77 3.01 17.51 -0.27
C SER A 77 2.81 16.53 0.90
N ARG A 78 1.75 15.72 0.86
CA ARG A 78 1.51 14.68 1.89
C ARG A 78 2.66 13.70 1.99
N LEU A 79 3.21 13.24 0.85
CA LEU A 79 4.38 12.38 0.85
C LEU A 79 5.57 13.06 1.50
N SER A 80 5.87 14.32 1.15
CA SER A 80 6.99 15.05 1.71
C SER A 80 6.91 15.14 3.23
N HIS A 81 5.73 15.40 3.79
CA HIS A 81 5.49 15.38 5.23
C HIS A 81 5.64 14.00 5.84
N ALA A 82 5.11 12.96 5.20
CA ALA A 82 5.24 11.58 5.67
C ALA A 82 6.72 11.15 5.71
N VAL A 83 7.46 11.38 4.62
CA VAL A 83 8.89 11.05 4.54
C VAL A 83 9.70 11.84 5.56
N ALA A 84 9.41 13.12 5.80
CA ALA A 84 10.10 13.90 6.83
C ALA A 84 9.90 13.30 8.25
N ARG A 85 8.72 12.74 8.52
CA ARG A 85 8.47 12.02 9.78
C ARG A 85 9.22 10.69 9.85
N LEU A 86 9.27 9.94 8.75
CA LEU A 86 10.05 8.70 8.66
C LEU A 86 11.56 8.95 8.78
N GLU A 87 12.06 10.08 8.25
CA GLU A 87 13.45 10.53 8.42
C GLU A 87 13.75 10.88 9.88
N LYS A 88 12.84 11.60 10.54
CA LYS A 88 13.00 11.92 11.97
C LYS A 88 13.12 10.68 12.85
N ASN A 89 12.47 9.58 12.44
CA ASN A 89 12.54 8.29 13.13
C ASN A 89 13.76 7.45 12.70
N GLY A 90 14.57 7.91 11.73
CA GLY A 90 15.71 7.16 11.21
C GLY A 90 15.35 6.02 10.24
N TRP A 91 14.07 5.85 9.88
CA TRP A 91 13.60 4.71 9.07
C TRP A 91 13.77 4.89 7.57
N VAL A 92 13.83 6.13 7.12
CA VAL A 92 14.05 6.52 5.73
C VAL A 92 15.08 7.64 5.70
N ARG A 93 15.85 7.74 4.62
CA ARG A 93 16.68 8.93 4.33
C ARG A 93 16.41 9.40 2.92
N ARG A 94 16.66 10.68 2.66
CA ARG A 94 16.64 11.24 1.31
C ARG A 94 18.03 11.24 0.73
N GLU A 95 18.10 10.95 -0.56
CA GLU A 95 19.31 11.05 -1.38
C GLU A 95 19.01 11.85 -2.64
N ASP A 96 20.00 12.59 -3.13
CA ASP A 96 19.89 13.22 -4.44
C ASP A 96 19.91 12.16 -5.54
N CYS A 97 19.10 12.35 -6.58
CA CYS A 97 19.10 11.43 -7.69
C CYS A 97 20.36 11.63 -8.56
N PRO A 98 21.23 10.61 -8.75
CA PRO A 98 22.45 10.76 -9.53
C PRO A 98 22.22 11.17 -11.00
N SER A 99 21.08 10.80 -11.58
CA SER A 99 20.73 11.07 -12.97
C SER A 99 19.92 12.36 -13.16
N ASP A 100 19.47 13.00 -12.08
CA ASP A 100 18.61 14.18 -12.13
C ASP A 100 18.76 15.01 -10.84
N LYS A 101 19.56 16.07 -10.93
CA LYS A 101 19.84 16.96 -9.78
C LYS A 101 18.60 17.61 -9.15
N ARG A 102 17.44 17.56 -9.81
CA ARG A 102 16.16 18.08 -9.28
C ARG A 102 15.31 16.99 -8.61
N GLY A 103 15.71 15.71 -8.78
CA GLY A 103 15.00 14.56 -8.25
C GLY A 103 15.57 14.13 -6.90
N GLN A 104 14.69 13.73 -5.98
CA GLN A 104 15.07 13.10 -4.72
C GLN A 104 14.62 11.65 -4.68
N LEU A 105 15.42 10.80 -4.07
CA LEU A 105 15.12 9.42 -3.75
C LEU A 105 14.77 9.32 -2.27
N ALA A 106 13.75 8.54 -1.93
CA ALA A 106 13.54 8.02 -0.59
C ALA A 106 14.21 6.64 -0.52
N VAL A 107 15.01 6.41 0.50
CA VAL A 107 15.78 5.18 0.70
C VAL A 107 15.43 4.61 2.07
N LEU A 108 14.98 3.36 2.12
CA LEU A 108 14.74 2.65 3.37
C LEU A 108 16.08 2.34 4.04
N THR A 109 16.21 2.68 5.31
CA THR A 109 17.39 2.34 6.12
C THR A 109 17.30 0.89 6.63
N ASP A 110 18.40 0.35 7.16
CA ASP A 110 18.36 -0.98 7.80
C ASP A 110 17.48 -0.94 9.05
N GLU A 111 17.50 0.15 9.82
CA GLU A 111 16.61 0.36 10.97
C GLU A 111 15.12 0.38 10.53
N GLY A 112 14.81 1.10 9.44
CA GLY A 112 13.45 1.11 8.88
C GLY A 112 12.99 -0.27 8.42
N TYR A 113 13.90 -1.06 7.84
CA TYR A 113 13.62 -2.44 7.46
C TYR A 113 13.38 -3.35 8.67
N GLU A 114 14.16 -3.20 9.74
CA GLU A 114 13.95 -3.94 10.98
C GLU A 114 12.62 -3.60 11.65
N VAL A 115 12.24 -2.32 11.68
CA VAL A 115 10.93 -1.88 12.18
C VAL A 115 9.81 -2.52 11.35
N LEU A 116 9.91 -2.49 10.03
CA LEU A 116 8.95 -3.12 9.13
C LEU A 116 8.85 -4.63 9.40
N ALA A 117 9.99 -5.33 9.51
CA ALA A 117 10.04 -6.77 9.74
C ALA A 117 9.42 -7.19 11.08
N ARG A 118 9.63 -6.39 12.13
CA ARG A 118 9.00 -6.63 13.44
C ARG A 118 7.50 -6.37 13.44
N THR A 119 7.05 -5.39 12.67
CA THR A 119 5.63 -4.96 12.63
C THR A 119 4.78 -5.87 11.73
N ALA A 120 5.37 -6.41 10.66
CA ALA A 120 4.65 -7.18 9.64
C ALA A 120 3.85 -8.38 10.17
N PRO A 121 4.33 -9.21 11.10
CA PRO A 121 3.55 -10.34 11.60
C PRO A 121 2.24 -9.92 12.28
N GLY A 122 2.27 -8.89 13.12
CA GLY A 122 1.08 -8.35 13.78
C GLY A 122 0.09 -7.73 12.78
N HIS A 123 0.60 -7.00 11.79
CA HIS A 123 -0.23 -6.43 10.74
C HIS A 123 -0.88 -7.49 9.87
N VAL A 124 -0.14 -8.51 9.45
CA VAL A 124 -0.69 -9.66 8.70
C VAL A 124 -1.78 -10.38 9.50
N ALA A 125 -1.57 -10.61 10.79
CA ALA A 125 -2.58 -11.22 11.66
C ALA A 125 -3.86 -10.37 11.74
N ALA A 126 -3.73 -9.03 11.85
CA ALA A 126 -4.86 -8.12 11.86
C ALA A 126 -5.64 -8.13 10.52
N VAL A 127 -4.93 -8.12 9.40
CA VAL A 127 -5.55 -8.24 8.07
C VAL A 127 -6.29 -9.57 7.92
N ARG A 128 -5.67 -10.69 8.33
CA ARG A 128 -6.34 -12.00 8.29
C ARG A 128 -7.61 -12.00 9.11
N GLN A 129 -7.53 -11.59 10.37
CA GLN A 129 -8.67 -11.57 11.29
C GLN A 129 -9.80 -10.63 10.82
N ALA A 130 -9.46 -9.49 10.28
CA ALA A 130 -10.45 -8.50 9.85
C ALA A 130 -11.11 -8.86 8.51
N LEU A 131 -10.40 -9.52 7.60
CA LEU A 131 -10.86 -9.78 6.24
C LEU A 131 -10.90 -11.28 5.91
N PHE A 132 -9.73 -11.94 5.83
CA PHE A 132 -9.64 -13.27 5.21
C PHE A 132 -10.28 -14.39 6.05
N ASP A 133 -10.15 -14.35 7.35
CA ASP A 133 -10.71 -15.40 8.24
C ASP A 133 -12.25 -15.33 8.37
N ARG A 134 -12.87 -14.31 7.76
CA ARG A 134 -14.33 -14.12 7.67
C ARG A 134 -14.94 -14.63 6.38
N LEU A 135 -14.11 -15.05 5.43
CA LEU A 135 -14.51 -15.41 4.07
C LEU A 135 -14.20 -16.87 3.80
N THR A 136 -15.08 -17.54 3.06
CA THR A 136 -14.76 -18.86 2.49
C THR A 136 -13.70 -18.72 1.39
N PRO A 137 -13.00 -19.80 1.00
CA PRO A 137 -12.05 -19.76 -0.11
C PRO A 137 -12.66 -19.23 -1.42
N GLU A 138 -13.91 -19.58 -1.71
CA GLU A 138 -14.65 -19.12 -2.90
C GLU A 138 -14.92 -17.62 -2.83
N GLN A 139 -15.32 -17.10 -1.66
CA GLN A 139 -15.55 -15.69 -1.44
C GLN A 139 -14.24 -14.89 -1.54
N GLN A 140 -13.11 -15.42 -1.04
CA GLN A 140 -11.79 -14.78 -1.19
C GLN A 140 -11.40 -14.68 -2.66
N LYS A 141 -11.61 -15.75 -3.44
CA LYS A 141 -11.35 -15.75 -4.87
C LYS A 141 -12.21 -14.71 -5.59
N SER A 142 -13.52 -14.72 -5.34
CA SER A 142 -14.47 -13.79 -5.96
C SER A 142 -14.13 -12.33 -5.60
N LEU A 143 -13.76 -12.05 -4.35
CA LEU A 143 -13.33 -10.72 -3.92
C LEU A 143 -12.08 -10.28 -4.70
N GLY A 144 -11.09 -11.15 -4.85
CA GLY A 144 -9.88 -10.87 -5.62
C GLY A 144 -10.18 -10.54 -7.08
N GLU A 145 -11.03 -11.33 -7.73
CA GLU A 145 -11.47 -11.10 -9.11
C GLU A 145 -12.21 -9.76 -9.28
N ILE A 146 -13.17 -9.47 -8.39
CA ILE A 146 -13.94 -8.22 -8.41
C ILE A 146 -13.01 -7.00 -8.21
N MET A 147 -12.12 -7.05 -7.22
CA MET A 147 -11.21 -5.94 -6.95
C MET A 147 -10.22 -5.72 -8.10
N SER A 148 -9.77 -6.78 -8.77
CA SER A 148 -8.91 -6.69 -9.95
C SER A 148 -9.60 -6.01 -11.12
N LEU A 149 -10.84 -6.40 -11.43
CA LEU A 149 -11.65 -5.76 -12.48
C LEU A 149 -11.86 -4.27 -12.24
N ILE A 150 -12.18 -3.90 -10.99
CA ILE A 150 -12.36 -2.49 -10.61
C ILE A 150 -11.04 -1.72 -10.76
N ALA A 151 -9.94 -2.28 -10.27
CA ALA A 151 -8.63 -1.65 -10.34
C ALA A 151 -8.15 -1.45 -11.77
N GLU A 152 -8.34 -2.43 -12.66
CA GLU A 152 -8.02 -2.34 -14.08
C GLU A 152 -8.81 -1.23 -14.78
N GLY A 153 -10.11 -1.13 -14.48
CA GLY A 153 -10.98 -0.09 -15.05
C GLY A 153 -10.65 1.33 -14.58
N LEU A 154 -10.00 1.47 -13.42
CA LEU A 154 -9.63 2.76 -12.83
C LEU A 154 -8.18 3.17 -13.12
N GLN A 155 -7.37 2.29 -13.73
CA GLN A 155 -6.02 2.67 -14.13
C GLN A 155 -6.08 3.73 -15.24
N PRO A 156 -5.30 4.83 -15.14
CA PRO A 156 -5.19 5.78 -16.23
C PRO A 156 -4.74 5.02 -17.49
N LYS A 157 -5.51 5.09 -18.58
CA LYS A 157 -5.03 4.63 -19.88
C LYS A 157 -3.73 5.38 -20.13
N GLU A 158 -2.61 4.67 -20.23
CA GLU A 158 -1.29 5.26 -20.42
C GLU A 158 -1.33 6.15 -21.66
N ALA A 159 -1.34 7.47 -21.47
CA ALA A 159 -0.83 8.38 -22.49
C ALA A 159 0.67 8.06 -22.54
N GLY A 160 1.13 7.50 -23.69
CA GLY A 160 2.47 6.99 -23.87
C GLY A 160 3.54 7.98 -23.43
N ALA A 161 4.11 7.71 -22.28
CA ALA A 161 5.31 8.34 -21.79
C ALA A 161 6.27 7.20 -21.44
N ASP A 162 7.34 7.11 -22.22
CA ASP A 162 8.51 6.30 -21.93
C ASP A 162 9.00 6.58 -20.51
N LEU A 163 8.60 5.72 -19.56
CA LEU A 163 9.22 5.66 -18.23
C LEU A 163 10.26 4.55 -18.28
N PRO A 164 11.54 4.86 -18.21
CA PRO A 164 12.57 3.83 -18.15
C PRO A 164 12.45 3.06 -16.85
N CYS A 165 12.34 1.74 -16.99
CA CYS A 165 12.48 0.73 -15.95
C CYS A 165 11.27 0.51 -15.03
N ARG A 166 10.18 -0.07 -15.57
CA ARG A 166 9.18 -0.79 -14.78
C ARG A 166 9.67 -2.22 -14.53
N SER A 167 10.19 -2.49 -13.34
CA SER A 167 10.10 -3.84 -12.78
C SER A 167 8.67 -4.00 -12.23
N ARG A 168 7.91 -4.95 -12.78
CA ARG A 168 6.58 -5.33 -12.28
C ARG A 168 6.67 -5.62 -10.77
N PRO A 169 5.75 -5.09 -9.93
CA PRO A 169 5.66 -5.54 -8.56
C PRO A 169 5.36 -7.04 -8.56
N ARG A 170 6.24 -7.84 -8.00
CA ARG A 170 5.91 -9.19 -7.59
C ARG A 170 4.86 -9.08 -6.50
N ALA A 171 3.80 -9.88 -6.60
CA ALA A 171 2.82 -10.06 -5.54
C ALA A 171 3.53 -10.22 -4.20
N ALA A 172 3.01 -9.55 -3.17
CA ALA A 172 3.55 -9.54 -1.82
C ALA A 172 3.85 -10.98 -1.36
N GLY A 173 5.08 -11.38 -1.53
CA GLY A 173 5.61 -12.67 -1.11
C GLY A 173 6.33 -12.47 0.21
N HIS A 174 5.94 -13.25 1.17
CA HIS A 174 6.57 -13.54 2.45
C HIS A 174 8.06 -13.21 2.49
N PRO A 175 8.57 -12.55 3.55
CA PRO A 175 10.01 -12.51 3.78
C PRO A 175 10.52 -13.96 3.96
N PRO A 176 11.70 -14.32 3.42
CA PRO A 176 12.23 -15.67 3.53
C PRO A 176 12.45 -16.02 5.00
N GLY A 177 11.74 -17.04 5.47
CA GLY A 177 11.95 -17.63 6.78
C GLY A 177 13.40 -18.05 6.92
N ARG A 178 14.05 -17.65 8.04
CA ARG A 178 15.39 -18.16 8.41
C ARG A 178 15.32 -19.68 8.51
N GLY A 179 16.10 -20.35 7.69
CA GLY A 179 16.25 -21.79 7.74
C GLY A 179 16.71 -22.22 9.14
N ALA A 180 15.92 -23.09 9.74
CA ALA A 180 16.34 -23.81 10.93
C ALA A 180 17.53 -24.70 10.55
N SER A 181 18.72 -24.35 10.99
CA SER A 181 19.89 -25.22 10.98
C SER A 181 19.63 -26.37 11.95
N GLY A 182 19.24 -27.53 11.42
CA GLY A 182 19.23 -28.79 12.17
C GLY A 182 20.66 -29.23 12.45
N SER A 183 21.04 -29.27 13.72
CA SER A 183 22.21 -30.02 14.19
C SER A 183 21.92 -31.50 14.14
N PRO A 184 22.85 -32.33 13.64
CA PRO A 184 22.79 -33.77 13.88
C PRO A 184 23.49 -34.05 15.21
N GLY A 185 22.71 -34.50 16.20
CA GLY A 185 23.23 -35.07 17.45
C GLY A 185 23.10 -36.58 17.43
N ARG A 186 24.15 -37.22 17.76
CA ARG A 186 24.38 -38.67 17.94
C ARG A 186 23.26 -39.43 18.70
#